data_240805e63abec9b54b39a8fa7d147173
#
_entry.id   240805e63abec9b54b39a8fa7d147173
#
_cell.length_a   1.000
_cell.length_b   1.000
_cell.length_c   1.000
_cell.angle_alpha   90.00
_cell.angle_beta   90.00
_cell.angle_gamma   90.00
#
_symmetry.space_group_name_H-M   'P 1'
#
loop_
_entity.id
_entity.type
_entity.pdbx_description
1 polymer ?
#
loop_
_entity_poly.entity_id
_entity_poly.type
_entity_poly.pdbx_seq_one_letter_code
_entity_poly.pdbx_strand_id
1 'polypeptide(L)'
;MKFFITFIATCCISIASYAADIKLQNPSINIKAPNFTALDSYGNNIQLSDFIGSPVILEWTNHECPYVMRHYDENNMQSVQKMALDAGIVWLSIISSTPGDQGHVSPNKANALTSSRAASPAHVLLDESGEIGMLYGAKTTPHMYMIDANGILRYKGAIDDIGRGMQFFDASLQQAKNYVSSQMSELITNQSLAISSTTAYGCSVKYNYD
;
A
#
# COMPACT_ATOMS: atom_id res chain seq x y z
N MET A 1 -59.98 -39.85 21.48
CA MET A 1 -59.21 -39.37 20.34
C MET A 1 -58.51 -38.07 20.81
N LYS A 2 -57.17 -38.13 21.16
CA LYS A 2 -56.42 -36.98 21.71
C LYS A 2 -55.58 -36.41 20.55
N PHE A 3 -55.88 -35.18 20.16
CA PHE A 3 -55.05 -34.44 19.16
C PHE A 3 -53.85 -33.82 19.85
N PHE A 4 -52.63 -34.24 19.46
CA PHE A 4 -51.38 -33.56 19.82
C PHE A 4 -51.13 -32.46 18.77
N ILE A 5 -51.13 -31.21 19.21
CA ILE A 5 -50.71 -30.07 18.41
C ILE A 5 -49.21 -29.87 18.68
N THR A 6 -48.38 -30.15 17.67
CA THR A 6 -46.94 -29.90 17.70
C THR A 6 -46.68 -28.45 17.32
N PHE A 7 -46.20 -27.64 18.28
CA PHE A 7 -45.73 -26.28 18.01
C PHE A 7 -44.34 -26.37 17.42
N ILE A 8 -44.17 -25.97 16.15
CA ILE A 8 -42.86 -25.77 15.54
C ILE A 8 -42.42 -24.33 15.84
N ALA A 9 -41.45 -24.17 16.76
CA ALA A 9 -40.84 -22.88 17.03
C ALA A 9 -39.81 -22.56 15.92
N THR A 10 -40.18 -21.63 15.03
CA THR A 10 -39.28 -21.09 14.01
C THR A 10 -38.29 -20.13 14.68
N CYS A 11 -37.07 -20.59 14.87
CA CYS A 11 -35.97 -19.74 15.36
C CYS A 11 -35.47 -18.85 14.24
N CYS A 12 -35.90 -17.58 14.21
CA CYS A 12 -35.34 -16.58 13.33
C CYS A 12 -33.94 -16.18 13.84
N ILE A 13 -32.89 -16.74 13.23
CA ILE A 13 -31.53 -16.28 13.46
C ILE A 13 -31.37 -14.98 12.70
N SER A 14 -31.44 -13.86 13.41
CA SER A 14 -31.07 -12.54 12.87
C SER A 14 -29.55 -12.50 12.69
N ILE A 15 -29.11 -12.59 11.43
CA ILE A 15 -27.72 -12.31 11.06
C ILE A 15 -27.55 -10.79 11.17
N ALA A 16 -27.05 -10.32 12.31
CA ALA A 16 -26.59 -8.95 12.43
C ALA A 16 -25.32 -8.83 11.55
N SER A 17 -25.44 -8.16 10.41
CA SER A 17 -24.29 -7.77 9.60
C SER A 17 -23.53 -6.70 10.41
N TYR A 18 -22.41 -7.08 11.01
CA TYR A 18 -21.44 -6.13 11.55
C TYR A 18 -20.77 -5.46 10.35
N ALA A 19 -21.28 -4.32 9.92
CA ALA A 19 -20.49 -3.35 9.18
C ALA A 19 -19.45 -2.84 10.19
N ALA A 20 -18.24 -3.36 10.13
CA ALA A 20 -17.14 -2.80 10.90
C ALA A 20 -16.90 -1.39 10.33
N ASP A 21 -17.03 -0.36 11.16
CA ASP A 21 -16.58 0.99 10.82
C ASP A 21 -15.10 0.90 10.45
N ILE A 22 -14.80 0.99 9.16
CA ILE A 22 -13.43 0.98 8.65
C ILE A 22 -12.84 2.33 9.02
N LYS A 23 -12.19 2.37 10.18
CA LYS A 23 -11.52 3.54 10.70
C LYS A 23 -10.06 3.51 10.29
N LEU A 24 -9.51 4.69 9.94
CA LEU A 24 -8.09 4.85 9.67
C LEU A 24 -7.26 4.22 10.79
N GLN A 25 -6.55 3.15 10.48
CA GLN A 25 -5.66 2.46 11.41
C GLN A 25 -4.25 3.01 11.28
N ASN A 26 -3.36 2.58 12.12
CA ASN A 26 -1.96 2.98 12.06
C ASN A 26 -1.11 1.80 12.59
N PRO A 27 -0.84 0.80 11.74
CA PRO A 27 -0.16 -0.40 12.17
C PRO A 27 1.19 -0.09 12.83
N SER A 28 1.49 -0.80 13.90
CA SER A 28 2.70 -0.57 14.70
C SER A 28 3.92 -1.24 14.08
N ILE A 29 5.06 -0.58 14.18
CA ILE A 29 6.35 -1.14 13.81
C ILE A 29 6.66 -2.36 14.70
N ASN A 30 7.34 -3.36 14.13
CA ASN A 30 7.69 -4.64 14.73
C ASN A 30 6.49 -5.53 15.13
N ILE A 31 5.31 -5.23 14.59
CA ILE A 31 4.11 -6.06 14.69
C ILE A 31 3.79 -6.63 13.30
N LYS A 32 3.06 -7.73 13.28
CA LYS A 32 2.60 -8.34 12.03
C LYS A 32 1.80 -7.30 11.22
N ALA A 33 2.19 -7.11 9.96
CA ALA A 33 1.48 -6.22 9.05
C ALA A 33 0.05 -6.74 8.85
N PRO A 34 -0.97 -5.85 8.85
CA PRO A 34 -2.34 -6.25 8.59
C PRO A 34 -2.46 -6.95 7.24
N ASN A 35 -3.09 -8.13 7.21
CA ASN A 35 -3.37 -8.81 5.96
C ASN A 35 -4.49 -8.10 5.19
N PHE A 36 -4.40 -8.11 3.88
CA PHE A 36 -5.42 -7.58 2.98
C PHE A 36 -5.55 -8.47 1.75
N THR A 37 -6.63 -8.25 1.01
CA THR A 37 -6.87 -8.86 -0.30
C THR A 37 -7.32 -7.77 -1.26
N ALA A 38 -6.74 -7.72 -2.47
CA ALA A 38 -7.12 -6.78 -3.52
C ALA A 38 -7.03 -7.42 -4.90
N LEU A 39 -7.76 -6.87 -5.86
CA LEU A 39 -7.52 -7.16 -7.27
C LEU A 39 -6.34 -6.33 -7.78
N ASP A 40 -5.46 -6.97 -8.52
CA ASP A 40 -4.45 -6.24 -9.29
C ASP A 40 -5.01 -5.73 -10.63
N SER A 41 -4.22 -4.94 -11.32
CA SER A 41 -4.60 -4.36 -12.63
C SER A 41 -4.78 -5.39 -13.75
N TYR A 42 -4.49 -6.67 -13.52
CA TYR A 42 -4.76 -7.78 -14.43
C TYR A 42 -5.95 -8.63 -13.99
N GLY A 43 -6.62 -8.28 -12.87
CA GLY A 43 -7.77 -8.99 -12.31
C GLY A 43 -7.40 -10.19 -11.44
N ASN A 44 -6.13 -10.36 -11.07
CA ASN A 44 -5.72 -11.39 -10.15
C ASN A 44 -6.04 -10.97 -8.71
N ASN A 45 -6.47 -11.95 -7.91
CA ASN A 45 -6.69 -11.74 -6.48
C ASN A 45 -5.38 -11.90 -5.72
N ILE A 46 -4.89 -10.84 -5.12
CA ILE A 46 -3.60 -10.77 -4.43
C ILE A 46 -3.83 -10.59 -2.94
N GLN A 47 -3.22 -11.44 -2.13
CA GLN A 47 -3.22 -11.32 -0.67
C GLN A 47 -1.80 -11.04 -0.17
N LEU A 48 -1.66 -10.17 0.83
CA LEU A 48 -0.34 -9.92 1.41
C LEU A 48 0.27 -11.20 2.01
N SER A 49 -0.55 -12.09 2.55
CA SER A 49 -0.10 -13.38 3.10
C SER A 49 0.51 -14.32 2.07
N ASP A 50 0.26 -14.13 0.77
CA ASP A 50 0.83 -14.97 -0.29
C ASP A 50 2.33 -14.76 -0.43
N PHE A 51 2.86 -13.66 0.10
CA PHE A 51 4.28 -13.30 0.06
C PHE A 51 5.06 -13.68 1.33
N ILE A 52 4.47 -14.41 2.26
CA ILE A 52 5.21 -14.89 3.44
C ILE A 52 6.41 -15.74 2.96
N GLY A 53 7.59 -15.43 3.48
CA GLY A 53 8.87 -15.98 3.02
C GLY A 53 9.67 -15.02 2.14
N SER A 54 9.04 -13.95 1.63
CA SER A 54 9.69 -12.89 0.87
C SER A 54 9.41 -11.53 1.51
N PRO A 55 10.39 -10.62 1.57
CA PRO A 55 10.13 -9.25 2.00
C PRO A 55 9.23 -8.53 0.99
N VAL A 56 8.41 -7.57 1.47
CA VAL A 56 7.48 -6.80 0.65
C VAL A 56 7.66 -5.31 0.88
N ILE A 57 7.65 -4.53 -0.18
CA ILE A 57 7.52 -3.08 -0.13
C ILE A 57 6.15 -2.69 -0.68
N LEU A 58 5.40 -1.89 0.10
CA LEU A 58 4.15 -1.26 -0.36
C LEU A 58 4.44 0.20 -0.67
N GLU A 59 4.00 0.63 -1.85
CA GLU A 59 4.03 2.02 -2.31
C GLU A 59 2.60 2.51 -2.49
N TRP A 60 2.10 3.43 -1.65
CA TRP A 60 0.91 4.18 -1.99
C TRP A 60 1.25 5.22 -3.05
N THR A 61 0.56 5.16 -4.18
CA THR A 61 0.87 5.97 -5.36
C THR A 61 -0.37 6.66 -5.94
N ASN A 62 -0.14 7.78 -6.63
CA ASN A 62 -1.14 8.52 -7.38
C ASN A 62 -0.42 9.18 -8.56
N HIS A 63 -0.79 8.81 -9.79
CA HIS A 63 -0.09 9.25 -11.01
C HIS A 63 -0.23 10.76 -11.31
N GLU A 64 -1.20 11.43 -10.71
CA GLU A 64 -1.44 12.88 -10.85
C GLU A 64 -0.85 13.70 -9.68
N CYS A 65 -0.23 13.03 -8.71
CA CYS A 65 0.46 13.71 -7.62
C CYS A 65 1.82 14.24 -8.09
N PRO A 66 2.11 15.56 -8.03
CA PRO A 66 3.38 16.11 -8.48
C PRO A 66 4.61 15.50 -7.79
N TYR A 67 4.48 15.10 -6.54
CA TYR A 67 5.55 14.40 -5.82
C TYR A 67 5.83 13.02 -6.41
N VAL A 68 4.79 12.24 -6.72
CA VAL A 68 4.92 10.93 -7.38
C VAL A 68 5.45 11.13 -8.79
N MET A 69 4.87 12.06 -9.55
CA MET A 69 5.32 12.36 -10.93
C MET A 69 6.82 12.61 -10.96
N ARG A 70 7.35 13.48 -10.10
CA ARG A 70 8.77 13.79 -10.07
C ARG A 70 9.65 12.56 -9.79
N HIS A 71 9.26 11.69 -8.83
CA HIS A 71 10.02 10.47 -8.56
C HIS A 71 10.09 9.53 -9.77
N TYR A 72 9.03 9.49 -10.59
CA TYR A 72 9.02 8.70 -11.82
C TYR A 72 9.72 9.42 -12.97
N ASP A 73 9.51 10.72 -13.14
CA ASP A 73 10.10 11.51 -14.25
C ASP A 73 11.62 11.60 -14.13
N GLU A 74 12.16 11.65 -12.91
CA GLU A 74 13.61 11.63 -12.63
C GLU A 74 14.19 10.21 -12.47
N ASN A 75 13.41 9.16 -12.78
CA ASN A 75 13.82 7.76 -12.71
C ASN A 75 14.26 7.28 -11.32
N ASN A 76 13.86 7.99 -10.27
CA ASN A 76 14.19 7.63 -8.88
C ASN A 76 13.39 6.41 -8.41
N MET A 77 12.05 6.40 -8.62
CA MET A 77 11.19 5.29 -8.18
C MET A 77 11.55 3.99 -8.89
N GLN A 78 11.73 4.04 -10.22
CA GLN A 78 12.10 2.88 -11.03
C GLN A 78 13.44 2.28 -10.59
N SER A 79 14.40 3.12 -10.25
CA SER A 79 15.71 2.68 -9.75
C SER A 79 15.56 1.92 -8.44
N VAL A 80 14.74 2.40 -7.50
CA VAL A 80 14.47 1.73 -6.22
C VAL A 80 13.67 0.44 -6.43
N GLN A 81 12.68 0.42 -7.32
CA GLN A 81 11.94 -0.78 -7.70
C GLN A 81 12.86 -1.86 -8.29
N LYS A 82 13.77 -1.43 -9.18
CA LYS A 82 14.74 -2.37 -9.74
C LYS A 82 15.68 -2.95 -8.68
N MET A 83 16.18 -2.14 -7.77
CA MET A 83 17.00 -2.62 -6.63
C MET A 83 16.23 -3.63 -5.78
N ALA A 84 14.96 -3.39 -5.51
CA ALA A 84 14.09 -4.30 -4.77
C ALA A 84 13.93 -5.64 -5.53
N LEU A 85 13.62 -5.59 -6.82
CA LEU A 85 13.47 -6.76 -7.67
C LEU A 85 14.77 -7.59 -7.70
N ASP A 86 15.91 -6.96 -7.94
CA ASP A 86 17.24 -7.62 -7.98
C ASP A 86 17.59 -8.26 -6.63
N ALA A 87 17.04 -7.75 -5.53
CA ALA A 87 17.22 -8.25 -4.17
C ALA A 87 16.15 -9.30 -3.75
N GLY A 88 15.24 -9.67 -4.64
CA GLY A 88 14.17 -10.62 -4.34
C GLY A 88 13.07 -10.07 -3.43
N ILE A 89 12.92 -8.75 -3.35
CA ILE A 89 11.88 -8.06 -2.62
C ILE A 89 10.68 -7.84 -3.53
N VAL A 90 9.49 -8.20 -3.08
CA VAL A 90 8.24 -7.98 -3.80
C VAL A 90 7.82 -6.50 -3.67
N TRP A 91 7.53 -5.84 -4.78
CA TRP A 91 7.03 -4.47 -4.78
C TRP A 91 5.57 -4.42 -5.19
N LEU A 92 4.70 -3.89 -4.31
CA LEU A 92 3.27 -3.70 -4.56
C LEU A 92 2.97 -2.20 -4.59
N SER A 93 2.54 -1.68 -5.76
CA SER A 93 2.03 -0.32 -5.86
C SER A 93 0.52 -0.32 -5.62
N ILE A 94 0.02 0.55 -4.72
CA ILE A 94 -1.37 0.59 -4.28
C ILE A 94 -1.99 1.93 -4.64
N ILE A 95 -3.14 1.90 -5.29
CA ILE A 95 -3.90 3.07 -5.70
C ILE A 95 -5.21 3.08 -4.92
N SER A 96 -5.27 3.90 -3.86
CA SER A 96 -6.46 4.12 -3.03
C SER A 96 -7.10 5.45 -3.42
N SER A 97 -7.70 5.50 -4.61
CA SER A 97 -8.41 6.69 -5.11
C SER A 97 -9.81 6.29 -5.55
N THR A 98 -10.81 6.92 -4.94
CA THR A 98 -12.23 6.70 -5.24
C THR A 98 -12.55 7.06 -6.69
N PRO A 99 -13.45 6.32 -7.38
CA PRO A 99 -13.89 6.68 -8.72
C PRO A 99 -14.38 8.13 -8.81
N GLY A 100 -13.79 8.89 -9.76
CA GLY A 100 -14.06 10.31 -9.96
C GLY A 100 -13.07 11.24 -9.26
N ASP A 101 -12.26 10.75 -8.33
CA ASP A 101 -11.23 11.52 -7.66
C ASP A 101 -9.88 11.49 -8.39
N GLN A 102 -9.03 12.47 -8.05
CA GLN A 102 -7.67 12.55 -8.56
C GLN A 102 -6.90 11.26 -8.28
N GLY A 103 -6.30 10.70 -9.32
CA GLY A 103 -5.47 9.49 -9.23
C GLY A 103 -6.23 8.19 -9.46
N HIS A 104 -7.57 8.20 -9.53
CA HIS A 104 -8.34 7.02 -9.91
C HIS A 104 -7.97 6.57 -11.34
N VAL A 105 -7.83 5.27 -11.52
CA VAL A 105 -7.48 4.67 -12.82
C VAL A 105 -8.24 3.38 -13.04
N SER A 106 -8.63 3.13 -14.29
CA SER A 106 -9.05 1.80 -14.70
C SER A 106 -7.86 0.83 -14.73
N PRO A 107 -8.08 -0.50 -14.70
CA PRO A 107 -7.02 -1.50 -14.83
C PRO A 107 -6.12 -1.27 -16.05
N ASN A 108 -6.71 -1.02 -17.22
CA ASN A 108 -5.96 -0.74 -18.45
C ASN A 108 -5.10 0.52 -18.34
N LYS A 109 -5.60 1.56 -17.69
CA LYS A 109 -4.83 2.79 -17.46
C LYS A 109 -3.67 2.56 -16.49
N ALA A 110 -3.87 1.77 -15.44
CA ALA A 110 -2.81 1.38 -14.50
C ALA A 110 -1.66 0.66 -15.24
N ASN A 111 -2.00 -0.33 -16.09
CA ASN A 111 -1.02 -1.07 -16.90
C ASN A 111 -0.29 -0.15 -17.91
N ALA A 112 -1.02 0.76 -18.56
CA ALA A 112 -0.41 1.72 -19.48
C ALA A 112 0.56 2.67 -18.77
N LEU A 113 0.23 3.14 -17.56
CA LEU A 113 1.10 3.99 -16.75
C LEU A 113 2.35 3.24 -16.29
N THR A 114 2.22 1.99 -15.85
CA THR A 114 3.35 1.13 -15.47
C THR A 114 4.32 0.98 -16.63
N SER A 115 3.81 0.66 -17.83
CA SER A 115 4.61 0.50 -19.03
C SER A 115 5.27 1.81 -19.46
N SER A 116 4.51 2.91 -19.56
CA SER A 116 5.02 4.20 -20.06
C SER A 116 6.08 4.83 -19.17
N ARG A 117 6.07 4.51 -17.87
CA ARG A 117 7.04 4.97 -16.88
C ARG A 117 8.23 4.03 -16.71
N ALA A 118 8.26 2.91 -17.43
CA ALA A 118 9.22 1.83 -17.22
C ALA A 118 9.28 1.38 -15.74
N ALA A 119 8.13 1.41 -15.04
CA ALA A 119 7.99 0.94 -13.67
C ALA A 119 7.96 -0.60 -13.64
N SER A 120 8.41 -1.18 -12.53
CA SER A 120 8.53 -2.64 -12.38
C SER A 120 7.98 -3.17 -11.05
N PRO A 121 6.76 -2.75 -10.61
CA PRO A 121 6.11 -3.40 -9.49
C PRO A 121 5.72 -4.84 -9.87
N ALA A 122 5.70 -5.74 -8.89
CA ALA A 122 5.16 -7.08 -9.09
C ALA A 122 3.65 -7.03 -9.38
N HIS A 123 2.92 -6.17 -8.66
CA HIS A 123 1.50 -5.93 -8.86
C HIS A 123 1.15 -4.45 -8.63
N VAL A 124 0.16 -3.96 -9.39
CA VAL A 124 -0.52 -2.69 -9.13
C VAL A 124 -1.90 -3.02 -8.59
N LEU A 125 -2.15 -2.74 -7.32
CA LEU A 125 -3.38 -3.06 -6.61
C LEU A 125 -4.36 -1.88 -6.69
N LEU A 126 -5.63 -2.18 -7.01
CA LEU A 126 -6.70 -1.20 -7.13
C LEU A 126 -7.55 -1.26 -5.85
N ASP A 127 -7.39 -0.26 -5.00
CA ASP A 127 -8.09 -0.10 -3.72
C ASP A 127 -9.07 1.09 -3.84
N GLU A 128 -10.08 0.95 -4.71
CA GLU A 128 -11.05 2.03 -4.99
C GLU A 128 -11.91 2.39 -3.77
N SER A 129 -12.17 1.42 -2.89
CA SER A 129 -12.87 1.65 -1.61
C SER A 129 -12.01 2.40 -0.58
N GLY A 130 -10.67 2.35 -0.73
CA GLY A 130 -9.73 2.88 0.25
C GLY A 130 -9.56 2.02 1.51
N GLU A 131 -10.16 0.83 1.54
CA GLU A 131 -10.10 -0.05 2.72
C GLU A 131 -8.68 -0.41 3.11
N ILE A 132 -7.83 -0.75 2.14
CA ILE A 132 -6.42 -1.11 2.39
C ILE A 132 -5.65 0.13 2.87
N GLY A 133 -5.88 1.26 2.21
CA GLY A 133 -5.25 2.52 2.61
C GLY A 133 -5.62 2.93 4.03
N MET A 134 -6.89 2.81 4.42
CA MET A 134 -7.37 3.08 5.77
C MET A 134 -6.81 2.08 6.79
N LEU A 135 -6.72 0.80 6.44
CA LEU A 135 -6.14 -0.26 7.26
C LEU A 135 -4.66 0.00 7.58
N TYR A 136 -3.90 0.54 6.64
CA TYR A 136 -2.49 0.90 6.83
C TYR A 136 -2.29 2.32 7.35
N GLY A 137 -3.32 3.14 7.40
CA GLY A 137 -3.24 4.54 7.77
C GLY A 137 -2.40 5.34 6.77
N ALA A 138 -2.47 4.98 5.49
CA ALA A 138 -1.78 5.70 4.42
C ALA A 138 -2.36 7.11 4.30
N LYS A 139 -1.50 8.13 4.30
CA LYS A 139 -1.93 9.54 4.35
C LYS A 139 -1.57 10.33 3.11
N THR A 140 -0.47 9.95 2.46
CA THR A 140 0.10 10.69 1.34
C THR A 140 0.48 9.77 0.19
N THR A 141 0.76 10.35 -0.95
CA THR A 141 1.41 9.70 -2.08
C THR A 141 2.65 10.51 -2.48
N PRO A 142 3.87 9.88 -2.48
CA PRO A 142 4.13 8.51 -2.07
C PRO A 142 4.03 8.29 -0.54
N HIS A 143 3.71 7.07 -0.10
CA HIS A 143 3.85 6.59 1.27
C HIS A 143 4.37 5.16 1.22
N MET A 144 5.49 4.90 1.88
CA MET A 144 6.22 3.65 1.80
C MET A 144 6.05 2.82 3.06
N TYR A 145 5.94 1.50 2.88
CA TYR A 145 5.97 0.52 3.98
C TYR A 145 6.90 -0.62 3.58
N MET A 146 7.70 -1.11 4.54
CA MET A 146 8.59 -2.25 4.33
C MET A 146 8.24 -3.35 5.33
N ILE A 147 7.98 -4.54 4.82
CA ILE A 147 7.54 -5.71 5.57
C ILE A 147 8.58 -6.80 5.33
N ASP A 148 9.08 -7.44 6.40
CA ASP A 148 10.06 -8.50 6.28
C ASP A 148 9.44 -9.84 5.84
N ALA A 149 10.26 -10.84 5.56
CA ALA A 149 9.85 -12.16 5.12
C ALA A 149 8.94 -12.92 6.13
N ASN A 150 8.94 -12.51 7.39
CA ASN A 150 8.04 -13.05 8.42
C ASN A 150 6.69 -12.32 8.45
N GLY A 151 6.49 -11.33 7.60
CA GLY A 151 5.28 -10.49 7.56
C GLY A 151 5.25 -9.43 8.66
N ILE A 152 6.40 -9.02 9.21
CA ILE A 152 6.49 -8.00 10.25
C ILE A 152 6.76 -6.64 9.61
N LEU A 153 5.96 -5.63 9.97
CA LEU A 153 6.16 -4.26 9.51
C LEU A 153 7.43 -3.67 10.14
N ARG A 154 8.40 -3.31 9.31
CA ARG A 154 9.70 -2.79 9.73
C ARG A 154 9.89 -1.31 9.50
N TYR A 155 9.23 -0.76 8.47
CA TYR A 155 9.28 0.66 8.15
C TYR A 155 7.93 1.18 7.66
N LYS A 156 7.63 2.43 7.97
CA LYS A 156 6.58 3.22 7.32
C LYS A 156 6.96 4.70 7.28
N GLY A 157 6.73 5.36 6.15
CA GLY A 157 7.05 6.78 6.03
C GLY A 157 7.36 7.26 4.61
N ALA A 158 8.22 8.26 4.53
CA ALA A 158 8.67 8.86 3.29
C ALA A 158 9.58 7.93 2.49
N ILE A 159 9.72 8.17 1.19
CA ILE A 159 10.71 7.50 0.36
C ILE A 159 12.13 8.01 0.65
N ASP A 160 12.26 9.31 0.96
CA ASP A 160 13.54 9.98 1.22
C ASP A 160 13.42 11.13 2.24
N ASP A 161 14.51 11.86 2.47
CA ASP A 161 14.65 12.92 3.46
C ASP A 161 14.42 14.33 2.92
N ILE A 162 14.04 14.52 1.66
CA ILE A 162 13.83 15.85 1.06
C ILE A 162 12.65 16.57 1.71
N GLY A 163 11.55 15.84 1.97
CA GLY A 163 10.37 16.41 2.61
C GLY A 163 9.42 17.12 1.62
N ARG A 164 8.67 18.10 2.12
CA ARG A 164 7.52 18.74 1.44
C ARG A 164 7.82 20.19 1.05
N GLY A 165 7.05 20.71 0.07
CA GLY A 165 7.04 22.13 -0.31
C GLY A 165 8.06 22.48 -1.40
N MET A 166 8.44 23.76 -1.47
CA MET A 166 9.40 24.27 -2.47
C MET A 166 10.73 23.52 -2.41
N GLN A 167 11.19 23.21 -1.20
CA GLN A 167 12.41 22.43 -1.00
C GLN A 167 12.44 21.12 -1.76
N PHE A 168 11.30 20.41 -1.88
CA PHE A 168 11.21 19.17 -2.65
C PHE A 168 11.53 19.40 -4.13
N PHE A 169 11.04 20.49 -4.73
CA PHE A 169 11.22 20.75 -6.16
C PHE A 169 12.61 21.29 -6.51
N ASP A 170 13.31 21.87 -5.55
CA ASP A 170 14.64 22.45 -5.73
C ASP A 170 15.77 21.47 -5.39
N ALA A 171 15.52 20.46 -4.53
CA ALA A 171 16.53 19.50 -4.10
C ALA A 171 16.79 18.43 -5.17
N SER A 172 18.00 17.85 -5.17
CA SER A 172 18.34 16.71 -6.04
C SER A 172 17.87 15.41 -5.43
N LEU A 173 17.02 14.65 -6.15
CA LEU A 173 16.59 13.31 -5.73
C LEU A 173 17.76 12.32 -5.65
N GLN A 174 18.77 12.51 -6.50
CA GLN A 174 19.96 11.65 -6.54
C GLN A 174 20.90 11.86 -5.33
N GLN A 175 20.81 13.02 -4.67
CA GLN A 175 21.58 13.34 -3.48
C GLN A 175 20.80 13.08 -2.18
N ALA A 176 19.51 12.83 -2.27
CA ALA A 176 18.66 12.55 -1.15
C ALA A 176 19.04 11.21 -0.48
N LYS A 177 18.96 11.18 0.84
CA LYS A 177 19.00 9.90 1.57
C LYS A 177 17.69 9.15 1.35
N ASN A 178 17.73 8.13 0.51
CA ASN A 178 16.57 7.29 0.28
C ASN A 178 16.41 6.29 1.43
N TYR A 179 15.33 6.41 2.20
CA TYR A 179 15.04 5.56 3.36
C TYR A 179 14.69 4.12 3.00
N VAL A 180 14.16 3.90 1.79
CA VAL A 180 13.76 2.57 1.34
C VAL A 180 14.98 1.79 0.85
N SER A 181 15.70 2.32 -0.14
CA SER A 181 16.84 1.61 -0.73
C SER A 181 18.00 1.41 0.25
N SER A 182 18.22 2.37 1.16
CA SER A 182 19.32 2.30 2.12
C SER A 182 19.16 1.21 3.19
N GLN A 183 17.98 0.59 3.31
CA GLN A 183 17.67 -0.40 4.35
C GLN A 183 17.21 -1.75 3.80
N MET A 184 17.34 -1.98 2.48
CA MET A 184 16.92 -3.24 1.86
C MET A 184 17.75 -4.45 2.34
N SER A 185 19.02 -4.27 2.62
CA SER A 185 19.90 -5.34 3.11
C SER A 185 19.46 -5.86 4.48
N GLU A 186 19.11 -4.95 5.40
CA GLU A 186 18.60 -5.29 6.72
C GLU A 186 17.22 -5.93 6.63
N LEU A 187 16.38 -5.45 5.71
CA LEU A 187 15.06 -6.01 5.47
C LEU A 187 15.14 -7.48 5.02
N ILE A 188 16.03 -7.79 4.07
CA ILE A 188 16.23 -9.15 3.54
C ILE A 188 16.72 -10.11 4.62
N THR A 189 17.57 -9.64 5.51
CA THR A 189 18.12 -10.46 6.61
C THR A 189 17.24 -10.49 7.85
N ASN A 190 16.02 -9.93 7.78
CA ASN A 190 15.05 -9.82 8.89
C ASN A 190 15.60 -9.06 10.10
N GLN A 191 16.57 -8.17 9.89
CA GLN A 191 17.14 -7.35 10.94
C GLN A 191 16.26 -6.14 11.24
N SER A 192 16.48 -5.54 12.41
CA SER A 192 15.87 -4.26 12.75
C SER A 192 16.44 -3.16 11.88
N LEU A 193 15.56 -2.35 11.28
CA LEU A 193 15.97 -1.23 10.46
C LEU A 193 16.49 -0.08 11.35
N ALA A 194 17.53 0.61 10.91
CA ALA A 194 18.08 1.76 11.62
C ALA A 194 17.07 2.90 11.75
N ILE A 195 16.22 3.07 10.72
CA ILE A 195 15.14 4.04 10.70
C ILE A 195 13.83 3.27 10.46
N SER A 196 12.98 3.18 11.47
CA SER A 196 11.74 2.42 11.40
C SER A 196 10.52 3.26 11.02
N SER A 197 10.58 4.59 11.16
CA SER A 197 9.48 5.48 10.81
C SER A 197 9.97 6.88 10.49
N THR A 198 9.34 7.52 9.50
CA THR A 198 9.54 8.93 9.15
C THR A 198 8.19 9.58 8.83
N THR A 199 8.15 10.91 8.74
CA THR A 199 6.95 11.62 8.29
C THR A 199 6.85 11.52 6.77
N ALA A 200 5.84 10.82 6.27
CA ALA A 200 5.55 10.77 4.84
C ALA A 200 5.11 12.15 4.33
N TYR A 201 5.46 12.47 3.10
CA TYR A 201 5.11 13.71 2.42
C TYR A 201 4.47 13.43 1.06
N GLY A 202 3.77 14.40 0.49
CA GLY A 202 3.11 14.28 -0.79
C GLY A 202 1.67 14.79 -0.78
N CYS A 203 0.90 14.43 -1.80
CA CYS A 203 -0.53 14.69 -1.87
C CYS A 203 -1.30 13.77 -0.92
N SER A 204 -2.42 14.23 -0.37
CA SER A 204 -3.28 13.35 0.44
C SER A 204 -3.87 12.23 -0.39
N VAL A 205 -3.99 11.04 0.20
CA VAL A 205 -4.74 9.93 -0.38
C VAL A 205 -6.21 10.33 -0.50
N LYS A 206 -6.87 9.91 -1.58
CA LYS A 206 -8.24 10.32 -1.92
C LYS A 206 -9.26 9.28 -1.44
N TYR A 207 -9.45 9.22 -0.12
CA TYR A 207 -10.47 8.37 0.48
C TYR A 207 -11.86 9.02 0.37
N ASN A 208 -12.87 8.20 0.15
CA ASN A 208 -14.24 8.57 0.45
C ASN A 208 -14.48 8.30 1.95
N TYR A 209 -14.94 9.31 2.67
CA TYR A 209 -15.28 9.22 4.11
C TYR A 209 -16.80 9.23 4.35
N ASP A 210 -17.61 9.10 3.26
CA ASP A 210 -19.07 9.11 3.33
C ASP A 210 -19.67 7.74 3.71
#